data_8648af8e528645025ffb1ed98ea28429
#
_entry.id   8648af8e528645025ffb1ed98ea28429
#
_cell.length_a   1.000
_cell.length_b   1.000
_cell.length_c   1.000
_cell.angle_alpha   90.00
_cell.angle_beta   90.00
_cell.angle_gamma   90.00
#
_symmetry.space_group_name_H-M   'P 1'
#
loop_
_entity.id
_entity.type
_entity.pdbx_description
1 polymer ?
#
loop_
_entity_poly.entity_id
_entity_poly.type
_entity_poly.pdbx_seq_one_letter_code
_entity_poly.pdbx_strand_id
1 'polypeptide(L)'
;KLPGTTIIDVRTAAEFAEGHLPGAVNIDIASPDFAAQVSALDPSAPYAVYCRSGNRSASALAEMAAVGVTGAYHLGGGIGAWQSAGGEVVTG
;
A
#
# COMPACT_ATOMS: atom_id res chain seq x y z
N LYS A 1 -7.81 9.97 -5.40
CA LYS A 1 -6.47 10.12 -4.84
C LYS A 1 -6.08 11.58 -4.81
N LEU A 2 -5.53 12.04 -3.69
CA LEU A 2 -5.08 13.43 -3.53
C LEU A 2 -3.73 13.64 -4.23
N PRO A 3 -3.48 14.85 -4.78
CA PRO A 3 -2.18 15.18 -5.34
C PRO A 3 -1.06 14.97 -4.30
N GLY A 4 0.03 14.38 -4.72
CA GLY A 4 1.17 14.12 -3.85
C GLY A 4 1.06 12.85 -3.00
N THR A 5 -0.07 12.15 -3.08
CA THR A 5 -0.24 10.89 -2.36
C THR A 5 0.41 9.74 -3.13
N THR A 6 1.25 8.97 -2.43
CA THR A 6 1.84 7.74 -2.96
C THR A 6 0.95 6.56 -2.59
N ILE A 7 0.66 5.69 -3.55
CA ILE A 7 -0.10 4.47 -3.32
C ILE A 7 0.87 3.34 -3.03
N ILE A 8 0.67 2.63 -1.92
CA ILE A 8 1.54 1.52 -1.52
C ILE A 8 0.75 0.22 -1.50
N ASP A 9 1.23 -0.77 -2.27
CA ASP A 9 0.70 -2.12 -2.29
C ASP A 9 1.56 -2.97 -1.36
N VAL A 10 0.97 -3.47 -0.27
CA VAL A 10 1.71 -4.27 0.73
C VAL A 10 1.55 -5.77 0.54
N ARG A 11 1.04 -6.19 -0.63
CA ARG A 11 0.95 -7.60 -1.00
C ARG A 11 2.31 -8.12 -1.44
N THR A 12 2.39 -9.42 -1.78
CA THR A 12 3.63 -10.00 -2.29
C THR A 12 3.97 -9.45 -3.67
N ALA A 13 5.24 -9.57 -4.06
CA ALA A 13 5.69 -9.15 -5.39
C ALA A 13 4.96 -9.92 -6.49
N ALA A 14 4.64 -11.20 -6.28
CA ALA A 14 3.89 -12.00 -7.24
C ALA A 14 2.48 -11.46 -7.43
N GLU A 15 1.78 -11.12 -6.35
CA GLU A 15 0.46 -10.53 -6.42
C GLU A 15 0.50 -9.18 -7.15
N PHE A 16 1.50 -8.36 -6.83
CA PHE A 16 1.69 -7.06 -7.48
C PHE A 16 1.88 -7.21 -8.99
N ALA A 17 2.67 -8.20 -9.41
CA ALA A 17 2.93 -8.45 -10.83
C ALA A 17 1.68 -8.90 -11.57
N GLU A 18 0.74 -9.58 -10.89
CA GLU A 18 -0.51 -10.01 -11.49
C GLU A 18 -1.48 -8.86 -11.74
N GLY A 19 -1.34 -7.78 -11.01
CA GLY A 19 -2.16 -6.59 -11.18
C GLY A 19 -2.12 -5.71 -9.95
N HIS A 20 -2.02 -4.40 -10.16
CA HIS A 20 -1.96 -3.42 -9.08
C HIS A 20 -2.58 -2.10 -9.53
N LEU A 21 -2.85 -1.21 -8.58
CA LEU A 21 -3.37 0.12 -8.89
C LEU A 21 -2.31 0.91 -9.67
N PRO A 22 -2.73 1.72 -10.67
CA PRO A 22 -1.78 2.53 -11.44
C PRO A 22 -0.94 3.42 -10.52
N GLY A 23 0.37 3.40 -10.70
CA GLY A 23 1.29 4.22 -9.92
C GLY A 23 1.65 3.66 -8.55
N ALA A 24 1.12 2.50 -8.15
CA ALA A 24 1.42 1.91 -6.85
C ALA A 24 2.87 1.43 -6.77
N VAL A 25 3.43 1.56 -5.56
CA VAL A 25 4.75 1.04 -5.21
C VAL A 25 4.54 -0.21 -4.36
N ASN A 26 5.26 -1.29 -4.66
CA ASN A 26 5.14 -2.52 -3.89
C ASN A 26 6.13 -2.55 -2.73
N ILE A 27 5.62 -2.65 -1.52
CA ILE A 27 6.41 -2.88 -0.30
C ILE A 27 5.73 -4.01 0.45
N ASP A 28 6.23 -5.24 0.31
CA ASP A 28 5.61 -6.45 0.85
C ASP A 28 5.73 -6.50 2.37
N ILE A 29 4.58 -6.52 3.07
CA ILE A 29 4.56 -6.56 4.53
C ILE A 29 5.14 -7.86 5.09
N ALA A 30 5.14 -8.94 4.32
CA ALA A 30 5.73 -10.21 4.75
C ALA A 30 7.26 -10.24 4.57
N SER A 31 7.83 -9.25 3.89
CA SER A 31 9.28 -9.17 3.71
C SER A 31 9.98 -8.82 5.03
N PRO A 32 11.13 -9.45 5.34
CA PRO A 32 11.93 -9.04 6.49
C PRO A 32 12.48 -7.62 6.37
N ASP A 33 12.46 -7.05 5.15
CA ASP A 33 12.94 -5.70 4.88
C ASP A 33 11.84 -4.64 5.00
N PHE A 34 10.60 -5.03 5.33
CA PHE A 34 9.46 -4.10 5.33
C PHE A 34 9.74 -2.88 6.24
N ALA A 35 10.18 -3.10 7.46
CA ALA A 35 10.43 -2.01 8.40
C ALA A 35 11.51 -1.05 7.88
N ALA A 36 12.57 -1.57 7.27
CA ALA A 36 13.62 -0.75 6.70
C ALA A 36 13.11 0.06 5.51
N GLN A 37 12.27 -0.55 4.66
CA GLN A 37 11.71 0.12 3.50
C GLN A 37 10.77 1.26 3.87
N VAL A 38 9.88 1.04 4.84
CA VAL A 38 8.95 2.10 5.25
C VAL A 38 9.65 3.19 6.07
N SER A 39 10.73 2.86 6.77
CA SER A 39 11.56 3.85 7.47
C SER A 39 12.23 4.83 6.51
N ALA A 40 12.44 4.43 5.27
CA ALA A 40 13.03 5.28 4.24
C ALA A 40 12.04 6.22 3.58
N LEU A 41 10.74 6.06 3.84
CA LEU A 41 9.72 6.94 3.30
C LEU A 41 9.75 8.31 3.98
N ASP A 42 9.26 9.33 3.27
CA ASP A 42 9.07 10.66 3.86
C ASP A 42 7.97 10.57 4.92
N PRO A 43 8.29 10.74 6.21
CA PRO A 43 7.30 10.58 7.28
C PRO A 43 6.21 11.66 7.28
N SER A 44 6.42 12.75 6.57
CA SER A 44 5.44 13.85 6.50
C SER A 44 4.52 13.76 5.29
N ALA A 45 4.76 12.81 4.37
CA ALA A 45 3.96 12.68 3.16
C ALA A 45 2.72 11.81 3.39
N PRO A 46 1.67 11.96 2.57
CA PRO A 46 0.50 11.09 2.63
C PRO A 46 0.71 9.81 1.83
N TYR A 47 0.20 8.68 2.35
CA TYR A 47 0.27 7.38 1.69
C TYR A 47 -1.07 6.68 1.74
N ALA A 48 -1.53 6.19 0.58
CA ALA A 48 -2.72 5.34 0.49
C ALA A 48 -2.24 3.89 0.41
N VAL A 49 -2.59 3.09 1.41
CA VAL A 49 -2.06 1.73 1.58
C VAL A 49 -3.15 0.71 1.33
N TYR A 50 -2.87 -0.31 0.53
CA TYR A 50 -3.84 -1.36 0.27
C TYR A 50 -3.20 -2.74 0.23
N CYS A 51 -4.04 -3.75 0.47
CA CYS A 51 -3.73 -5.15 0.21
C CYS A 51 -4.88 -5.75 -0.57
N ARG A 52 -5.13 -7.04 -0.47
CA ARG A 52 -6.24 -7.66 -1.19
C ARG A 52 -7.60 -7.28 -0.58
N SER A 53 -7.74 -7.34 0.74
CA SER A 53 -9.01 -7.16 1.42
C SER A 53 -9.00 -6.21 2.61
N GLY A 54 -7.82 -5.80 3.09
CA GLY A 54 -7.67 -4.85 4.19
C GLY A 54 -6.92 -5.37 5.41
N ASN A 55 -6.74 -6.69 5.56
CA ASN A 55 -6.09 -7.25 6.75
C ASN A 55 -4.60 -6.93 6.82
N ARG A 56 -3.87 -7.17 5.74
CA ARG A 56 -2.43 -6.90 5.68
C ARG A 56 -2.14 -5.41 5.74
N SER A 57 -2.98 -4.59 5.11
CA SER A 57 -2.79 -3.13 5.13
C SER A 57 -3.04 -2.55 6.53
N ALA A 58 -3.93 -3.14 7.32
CA ALA A 58 -4.11 -2.73 8.72
C ALA A 58 -2.82 -2.92 9.52
N SER A 59 -2.18 -4.08 9.36
CA SER A 59 -0.89 -4.35 10.01
C SER A 59 0.20 -3.42 9.50
N ALA A 60 0.21 -3.13 8.20
CA ALA A 60 1.18 -2.22 7.60
C ALA A 60 1.06 -0.81 8.17
N LEU A 61 -0.17 -0.32 8.35
CA LEU A 61 -0.39 1.01 8.93
C LEU A 61 0.17 1.10 10.35
N ALA A 62 -0.01 0.05 11.16
CA ALA A 62 0.52 0.02 12.50
C ALA A 62 2.05 0.07 12.50
N GLU A 63 2.71 -0.68 11.62
CA GLU A 63 4.16 -0.69 11.51
C GLU A 63 4.69 0.64 10.97
N MET A 64 4.00 1.25 10.01
CA MET A 64 4.38 2.56 9.48
C MET A 64 4.28 3.63 10.56
N ALA A 65 3.22 3.62 11.35
CA ALA A 65 3.07 4.57 12.47
C ALA A 65 4.19 4.42 13.48
N ALA A 66 4.63 3.19 13.73
CA ALA A 66 5.71 2.91 14.69
C ALA A 66 7.06 3.52 14.25
N VAL A 67 7.26 3.77 12.96
CA VAL A 67 8.47 4.43 12.44
C VAL A 67 8.24 5.90 12.08
N GLY A 68 7.12 6.48 12.53
CA GLY A 68 6.84 7.90 12.35
C GLY A 68 6.08 8.27 11.08
N VAL A 69 5.67 7.31 10.27
CA VAL A 69 4.87 7.56 9.06
C VAL A 69 3.40 7.57 9.47
N THR A 70 2.87 8.75 9.78
CA THR A 70 1.53 8.90 10.36
C THR A 70 0.47 9.38 9.37
N GLY A 71 0.86 9.73 8.16
CA GLY A 71 -0.07 10.17 7.11
C GLY A 71 -0.60 9.03 6.24
N ALA A 72 -0.43 7.78 6.65
CA ALA A 72 -0.90 6.63 5.90
C ALA A 72 -2.35 6.31 6.25
N TYR A 73 -3.11 5.87 5.25
CA TYR A 73 -4.50 5.47 5.46
C TYR A 73 -4.86 4.30 4.53
N HIS A 74 -5.93 3.59 4.90
CA HIS A 74 -6.42 2.46 4.11
C HIS A 74 -7.15 2.88 2.85
N LEU A 75 -6.93 2.11 1.78
CA LEU A 75 -7.95 2.00 0.74
C LEU A 75 -8.89 0.88 1.18
N GLY A 76 -10.08 1.25 1.65
CA GLY A 76 -11.05 0.31 2.24
C GLY A 76 -11.42 -0.82 1.29
N GLY A 77 -11.38 -2.05 1.78
CA GLY A 77 -11.65 -3.25 0.99
C GLY A 77 -10.52 -3.67 0.05
N GLY A 78 -9.43 -2.92 -0.02
CA GLY A 78 -8.27 -3.26 -0.83
C GLY A 78 -8.53 -3.27 -2.32
N ILE A 79 -7.68 -4.01 -3.06
CA ILE A 79 -7.79 -4.08 -4.52
C ILE A 79 -9.07 -4.78 -4.97
N GLY A 80 -9.60 -5.70 -4.15
CA GLY A 80 -10.88 -6.36 -4.45
C GLY A 80 -12.02 -5.36 -4.58
N ALA A 81 -12.15 -4.46 -3.60
CA ALA A 81 -13.18 -3.41 -3.64
C ALA A 81 -12.92 -2.40 -4.75
N TRP A 82 -11.65 -2.07 -5.01
CA TRP A 82 -11.25 -1.19 -6.10
C TRP A 82 -11.72 -1.72 -7.44
N GLN A 83 -11.46 -3.01 -7.72
CA GLN A 83 -11.89 -3.65 -8.98
C GLN A 83 -13.41 -3.75 -9.08
N SER A 84 -14.08 -4.08 -7.97
CA SER A 84 -15.55 -4.17 -7.94
C SER A 84 -16.22 -2.83 -8.23
N ALA A 85 -15.56 -1.72 -7.87
CA ALA A 85 -16.04 -0.37 -8.15
C ALA A 85 -15.66 0.12 -9.56
N GLY A 86 -15.02 -0.72 -10.37
CA GLY A 86 -14.60 -0.37 -11.73
C GLY A 86 -13.24 0.31 -11.81
N GLY A 87 -12.44 0.25 -10.75
CA GLY A 87 -11.11 0.85 -10.74
C GLY A 87 -10.13 0.12 -11.66
N GLU A 88 -9.25 0.89 -12.31
CA GLU A 88 -8.26 0.36 -13.23
C GLU A 88 -7.18 -0.43 -12.48
N VAL A 89 -6.72 -1.53 -13.10
CA VAL A 89 -5.62 -2.35 -12.60
C VAL A 89 -4.63 -2.54 -13.74
N VAL A 90 -3.35 -2.40 -13.45
CA VAL A 90 -2.27 -2.51 -14.43
C VAL A 90 -1.27 -3.57 -13.99
N THR A 91 -0.43 -4.03 -14.92
CA THR A 91 0.56 -5.09 -14.66
C THR A 91 2.01 -4.63 -14.88
N GLY A 92 2.19 -3.41 -15.23
CA GLY A 92 3.50 -2.86 -15.56
C GLY A 92 4.34 -2.28 -14.44
#